data_28dec0399b67bd90479d232acbc9d037
#
_entry.id   28dec0399b67bd90479d232acbc9d037
#
_cell.length_a   1.000
_cell.length_b   1.000
_cell.length_c   1.000
_cell.angle_alpha   90.00
_cell.angle_beta   90.00
_cell.angle_gamma   90.00
#
_symmetry.space_group_name_H-M   'P 1'
#
loop_
_entity.id
_entity.type
_entity.pdbx_description
1 polymer ?
#
loop_
_entity_poly.entity_id
_entity_poly.type
_entity_poly.pdbx_seq_one_letter_code
_entity_poly.pdbx_strand_id
1 'polypeptide(L)'
;MAINYSEVNARAMNLILSVKKHVSSIEPNLKALVELRVSQINGCAYCVNLHSVEARELGEQQQKLDCLVVWKESKLFSTREMAALSWAEAVTNVSVETDMTLKLDKLLKVFEENEVVDLTLII
;
A
#
# COMPACT_ATOMS: atom_id res chain seq x y z
N MET A 1 6.05 -26.24 -9.03
CA MET A 1 7.44 -25.79 -8.81
C MET A 1 7.45 -24.30 -8.54
N ALA A 2 8.08 -23.86 -7.48
CA ALA A 2 8.26 -22.44 -7.17
C ALA A 2 9.75 -22.09 -7.27
N ILE A 3 10.06 -20.94 -7.89
CA ILE A 3 11.42 -20.40 -7.95
C ILE A 3 11.64 -19.57 -6.69
N ASN A 4 12.69 -19.87 -5.94
CA ASN A 4 13.10 -19.04 -4.81
C ASN A 4 14.01 -17.91 -5.29
N TYR A 5 13.42 -16.74 -5.53
CA TYR A 5 14.13 -15.57 -6.04
C TYR A 5 15.28 -15.11 -5.13
N SER A 6 15.10 -15.25 -3.81
CA SER A 6 16.11 -14.85 -2.83
C SER A 6 17.35 -15.75 -2.86
N GLU A 7 17.22 -17.01 -3.30
CA GLU A 7 18.35 -17.92 -3.48
C GLU A 7 18.99 -17.73 -4.85
N VAL A 8 18.18 -17.52 -5.89
CA VAL A 8 18.68 -17.42 -7.27
C VAL A 8 19.41 -16.10 -7.50
N ASN A 9 18.89 -14.99 -6.99
CA ASN A 9 19.51 -13.68 -7.11
C ASN A 9 19.33 -12.85 -5.84
N ALA A 10 20.01 -13.23 -4.77
CA ALA A 10 19.93 -12.57 -3.47
C ALA A 10 20.28 -11.08 -3.54
N ARG A 11 21.25 -10.69 -4.37
CA ARG A 11 21.69 -9.29 -4.50
C ARG A 11 20.59 -8.41 -5.05
N ALA A 12 19.94 -8.81 -6.13
CA ALA A 12 18.84 -8.04 -6.72
C ALA A 12 17.64 -7.98 -5.77
N MET A 13 17.28 -9.10 -5.14
CA MET A 13 16.20 -9.14 -4.16
C MET A 13 16.46 -8.22 -2.98
N ASN A 14 17.68 -8.22 -2.43
CA ASN A 14 18.04 -7.35 -1.32
C ASN A 14 18.00 -5.86 -1.71
N LEU A 15 18.39 -5.50 -2.93
CA LEU A 15 18.28 -4.12 -3.42
C LEU A 15 16.83 -3.67 -3.54
N ILE A 16 15.95 -4.51 -4.09
CA ILE A 16 14.51 -4.21 -4.18
C ILE A 16 13.90 -4.04 -2.78
N LEU A 17 14.17 -4.98 -1.86
CA LEU A 17 13.67 -4.92 -0.49
C LEU A 17 14.24 -3.73 0.30
N SER A 18 15.44 -3.25 -0.04
CA SER A 18 16.05 -2.10 0.62
C SER A 18 15.34 -0.78 0.34
N VAL A 19 14.56 -0.66 -0.74
CA VAL A 19 13.77 0.53 -1.08
C VAL A 19 12.89 0.94 0.10
N LYS A 20 12.26 -0.01 0.78
CA LYS A 20 11.39 0.25 1.94
C LYS A 20 12.09 0.96 3.09
N LYS A 21 13.40 0.81 3.23
CA LYS A 21 14.21 1.48 4.27
C LYS A 21 14.40 2.97 4.00
N HIS A 22 14.22 3.40 2.76
CA HIS A 22 14.41 4.78 2.31
C HIS A 22 13.08 5.53 2.11
N VAL A 23 11.96 4.85 2.32
CA VAL A 23 10.60 5.42 2.26
C VAL A 23 10.19 5.80 3.68
N SER A 24 10.37 7.06 4.05
CA SER A 24 10.21 7.53 5.44
C SER A 24 9.19 8.65 5.63
N SER A 25 8.62 9.19 4.56
CA SER A 25 7.66 10.28 4.65
C SER A 25 6.22 9.83 4.89
N ILE A 26 5.95 8.51 4.81
CA ILE A 26 4.63 7.93 5.06
C ILE A 26 4.59 7.32 6.46
N GLU A 27 3.55 7.65 7.20
CA GLU A 27 3.32 7.14 8.56
C GLU A 27 3.23 5.60 8.57
N PRO A 28 3.82 4.92 9.57
CA PRO A 28 3.82 3.46 9.61
C PRO A 28 2.43 2.83 9.53
N ASN A 29 1.43 3.40 10.18
CA ASN A 29 0.04 2.90 10.14
C ASN A 29 -0.55 3.02 8.74
N LEU A 30 -0.37 4.15 8.07
CA LEU A 30 -0.83 4.36 6.71
C LEU A 30 -0.14 3.42 5.73
N LYS A 31 1.18 3.25 5.87
CA LYS A 31 1.96 2.30 5.09
C LYS A 31 1.39 0.88 5.21
N ALA A 32 1.15 0.41 6.44
CA ALA A 32 0.60 -0.93 6.67
C ALA A 32 -0.77 -1.12 6.03
N LEU A 33 -1.66 -0.11 6.10
CA LEU A 33 -2.97 -0.16 5.45
C LEU A 33 -2.86 -0.23 3.93
N VAL A 34 -1.99 0.57 3.32
CA VAL A 34 -1.76 0.58 1.87
C VAL A 34 -1.18 -0.76 1.41
N GLU A 35 -0.15 -1.27 2.07
CA GLU A 35 0.47 -2.56 1.76
C GLU A 35 -0.53 -3.72 1.91
N LEU A 36 -1.38 -3.68 2.95
CA LEU A 36 -2.45 -4.66 3.13
C LEU A 36 -3.47 -4.60 1.98
N ARG A 37 -3.89 -3.39 1.59
CA ARG A 37 -4.86 -3.24 0.48
C ARG A 37 -4.29 -3.74 -0.86
N VAL A 38 -3.07 -3.38 -1.17
CA VAL A 38 -2.36 -3.88 -2.37
C VAL A 38 -2.28 -5.41 -2.36
N SER A 39 -1.97 -5.98 -1.20
CA SER A 39 -1.89 -7.44 -1.03
C SER A 39 -3.23 -8.14 -1.26
N GLN A 40 -4.34 -7.53 -0.82
CA GLN A 40 -5.70 -8.03 -1.07
C GLN A 40 -6.03 -8.01 -2.55
N ILE A 41 -5.71 -6.90 -3.26
CA ILE A 41 -5.94 -6.76 -4.70
C ILE A 41 -5.14 -7.82 -5.47
N ASN A 42 -3.89 -8.02 -5.10
CA ASN A 42 -3.00 -8.98 -5.75
C ASN A 42 -3.30 -10.45 -5.39
N GLY A 43 -4.17 -10.70 -4.41
CA GLY A 43 -4.51 -12.05 -3.97
C GLY A 43 -3.34 -12.82 -3.32
N CYS A 44 -2.38 -12.09 -2.72
CA CYS A 44 -1.21 -12.68 -2.08
C CYS A 44 -1.52 -13.05 -0.63
N ALA A 45 -1.85 -14.33 -0.36
CA ALA A 45 -2.21 -14.78 0.99
C ALA A 45 -1.10 -14.53 2.03
N TYR A 46 0.15 -14.78 1.68
CA TYR A 46 1.29 -14.49 2.56
C TYR A 46 1.38 -13.01 2.90
N CYS A 47 1.25 -12.13 1.90
CA CYS A 47 1.35 -10.69 2.08
C CYS A 47 0.19 -10.14 2.92
N VAL A 48 -1.03 -10.63 2.68
CA VAL A 48 -2.21 -10.25 3.48
C VAL A 48 -2.01 -10.62 4.94
N ASN A 49 -1.53 -11.83 5.22
CA ASN A 49 -1.24 -12.25 6.59
C ASN A 49 -0.16 -11.37 7.23
N LEU A 50 0.95 -11.14 6.54
CA LEU A 50 2.07 -10.34 7.03
C LEU A 50 1.61 -8.91 7.38
N HIS A 51 1.02 -8.20 6.44
CA HIS A 51 0.65 -6.79 6.63
C HIS A 51 -0.55 -6.60 7.57
N SER A 52 -1.44 -7.60 7.72
CA SER A 52 -2.49 -7.54 8.74
C SER A 52 -1.93 -7.72 10.15
N VAL A 53 -0.90 -8.54 10.33
CA VAL A 53 -0.18 -8.64 11.62
C VAL A 53 0.53 -7.33 11.94
N GLU A 54 1.29 -6.78 10.99
CA GLU A 54 1.99 -5.50 11.15
C GLU A 54 1.03 -4.37 11.53
N ALA A 55 -0.11 -4.25 10.85
CA ALA A 55 -1.11 -3.23 11.15
C ALA A 55 -1.66 -3.37 12.58
N ARG A 56 -1.95 -4.59 13.04
CA ARG A 56 -2.39 -4.82 14.43
C ARG A 56 -1.30 -4.49 15.45
N GLU A 57 -0.05 -4.83 15.18
CA GLU A 57 1.08 -4.50 16.04
C GLU A 57 1.30 -2.99 16.16
N LEU A 58 0.96 -2.23 15.11
CA LEU A 58 0.94 -0.77 15.11
C LEU A 58 -0.29 -0.17 15.81
N GLY A 59 -1.17 -0.99 16.35
CA GLY A 59 -2.37 -0.56 17.09
C GLY A 59 -3.61 -0.32 16.24
N GLU A 60 -3.63 -0.76 14.97
CA GLU A 60 -4.80 -0.60 14.12
C GLU A 60 -5.97 -1.49 14.60
N GLN A 61 -7.18 -0.96 14.58
CA GLN A 61 -8.36 -1.69 15.04
C GLN A 61 -8.79 -2.77 14.06
N GLN A 62 -9.13 -3.95 14.58
CA GLN A 62 -9.57 -5.07 13.76
C GLN A 62 -10.76 -4.72 12.87
N GLN A 63 -11.73 -3.98 13.39
CA GLN A 63 -12.90 -3.51 12.61
C GLN A 63 -12.49 -2.73 11.36
N LYS A 64 -11.47 -1.89 11.47
CA LYS A 64 -10.94 -1.11 10.35
C LYS A 64 -10.27 -2.00 9.32
N LEU A 65 -9.50 -2.99 9.77
CA LEU A 65 -8.87 -3.97 8.89
C LEU A 65 -9.91 -4.83 8.15
N ASP A 66 -10.98 -5.25 8.85
CA ASP A 66 -12.08 -6.01 8.25
C ASP A 66 -12.82 -5.21 7.17
N CYS A 67 -12.95 -3.89 7.38
CA CYS A 67 -13.63 -2.98 6.45
C CYS A 67 -12.72 -2.45 5.34
N LEU A 68 -11.44 -2.80 5.31
CA LEU A 68 -10.49 -2.28 4.32
C LEU A 68 -10.89 -2.63 2.87
N VAL A 69 -11.48 -3.78 2.64
CA VAL A 69 -11.94 -4.21 1.31
C VAL A 69 -13.12 -3.36 0.79
N VAL A 70 -13.82 -2.68 1.68
CA VAL A 70 -14.97 -1.80 1.38
C VAL A 70 -14.73 -0.37 1.87
N TRP A 71 -13.50 0.05 1.93
CA TRP A 71 -13.09 1.34 2.52
C TRP A 71 -13.83 2.55 1.95
N LYS A 72 -14.22 2.52 0.67
CA LYS A 72 -14.93 3.63 0.01
C LYS A 72 -16.27 3.96 0.65
N GLU A 73 -16.97 2.96 1.16
CA GLU A 73 -18.28 3.08 1.80
C GLU A 73 -18.17 3.12 3.33
N SER A 74 -16.98 2.94 3.87
CA SER A 74 -16.73 2.93 5.31
C SER A 74 -16.44 4.34 5.84
N LYS A 75 -16.95 4.64 7.05
CA LYS A 75 -16.65 5.88 7.77
C LYS A 75 -15.42 5.77 8.69
N LEU A 76 -14.74 4.64 8.67
CA LEU A 76 -13.60 4.37 9.56
C LEU A 76 -12.28 4.96 9.08
N PHE A 77 -12.22 5.42 7.83
CA PHE A 77 -10.99 5.90 7.19
C PHE A 77 -10.96 7.43 7.10
N SER A 78 -9.81 8.01 7.45
CA SER A 78 -9.59 9.45 7.31
C SER A 78 -9.49 9.87 5.83
N THR A 79 -9.62 11.17 5.58
CA THR A 79 -9.42 11.74 4.23
C THR A 79 -8.05 11.37 3.67
N ARG A 80 -7.00 11.41 4.50
CA ARG A 80 -5.64 11.04 4.13
C ARG A 80 -5.53 9.56 3.76
N GLU A 81 -6.11 8.68 4.57
CA GLU A 81 -6.15 7.24 4.28
C GLU A 81 -6.94 6.93 3.01
N MET A 82 -8.09 7.55 2.81
CA MET A 82 -8.90 7.34 1.61
C MET A 82 -8.19 7.81 0.34
N ALA A 83 -7.46 8.92 0.39
CA ALA A 83 -6.68 9.40 -0.73
C ALA A 83 -5.54 8.42 -1.08
N ALA A 84 -4.82 7.92 -0.07
CA ALA A 84 -3.76 6.92 -0.25
C ALA A 84 -4.30 5.59 -0.80
N LEU A 85 -5.43 5.10 -0.29
CA LEU A 85 -6.06 3.86 -0.76
C LEU A 85 -6.56 3.99 -2.20
N SER A 86 -7.12 5.14 -2.57
CA SER A 86 -7.52 5.42 -3.95
C SER A 86 -6.33 5.38 -4.92
N TRP A 87 -5.21 5.97 -4.51
CA TRP A 87 -3.97 5.93 -5.30
C TRP A 87 -3.40 4.50 -5.38
N ALA A 88 -3.37 3.78 -4.27
CA ALA A 88 -2.91 2.40 -4.23
C ALA A 88 -3.70 1.50 -5.19
N GLU A 89 -5.03 1.62 -5.22
CA GLU A 89 -5.86 0.87 -6.16
C GLU A 89 -5.57 1.24 -7.62
N ALA A 90 -5.41 2.54 -7.91
CA ALA A 90 -5.13 3.02 -9.26
C ALA A 90 -3.78 2.52 -9.78
N VAL A 91 -2.72 2.60 -8.98
CA VAL A 91 -1.37 2.13 -9.35
C VAL A 91 -1.35 0.61 -9.50
N THR A 92 -1.98 -0.12 -8.58
CA THR A 92 -2.02 -1.59 -8.62
C THR A 92 -2.78 -2.10 -9.84
N ASN A 93 -3.84 -1.40 -10.24
CA ASN A 93 -4.68 -1.74 -11.40
C ASN A 93 -4.41 -0.82 -12.60
N VAL A 94 -3.20 -0.34 -12.78
CA VAL A 94 -2.84 0.66 -13.81
C VAL A 94 -3.22 0.24 -15.23
N SER A 95 -3.27 -1.05 -15.52
CA SER A 95 -3.67 -1.58 -16.84
C SER A 95 -5.14 -1.32 -17.20
N VAL A 96 -5.99 -1.08 -16.20
CA VAL A 96 -7.43 -0.83 -16.38
C VAL A 96 -7.86 0.55 -15.85
N GLU A 97 -6.98 1.27 -15.17
CA GLU A 97 -7.24 2.63 -14.71
C GLU A 97 -7.18 3.61 -15.88
N THR A 98 -8.26 4.37 -16.07
CA THR A 98 -8.41 5.26 -17.23
C THR A 98 -8.11 6.72 -16.93
N ASP A 99 -7.99 7.10 -15.65
CA ASP A 99 -7.84 8.52 -15.25
C ASP A 99 -6.81 8.70 -14.13
N MET A 100 -5.57 8.31 -14.41
CA MET A 100 -4.45 8.47 -13.48
C MET A 100 -4.19 9.96 -13.14
N THR A 101 -4.41 10.88 -14.09
CA THR A 101 -4.20 12.32 -13.87
C THR A 101 -5.16 12.84 -12.81
N LEU A 102 -6.44 12.54 -12.93
CA LEU A 102 -7.43 12.94 -11.92
C LEU A 102 -7.15 12.31 -10.54
N LYS A 103 -6.69 11.07 -10.52
CA LYS A 103 -6.30 10.40 -9.27
C LYS A 103 -5.10 11.10 -8.61
N LEU A 104 -4.09 11.45 -9.39
CA LEU A 104 -2.91 12.19 -8.92
C LEU A 104 -3.30 13.58 -8.42
N ASP A 105 -4.13 14.31 -9.14
CA ASP A 105 -4.60 15.64 -8.75
C ASP A 105 -5.35 15.61 -7.41
N LYS A 106 -6.15 14.58 -7.18
CA LYS A 106 -6.83 14.40 -5.89
C LYS A 106 -5.87 14.06 -4.77
N LEU A 107 -4.87 13.22 -5.05
CA LEU A 107 -3.84 12.86 -4.08
C LEU A 107 -3.02 14.07 -3.63
N LEU A 108 -2.59 14.91 -4.57
CA LEU A 108 -1.81 16.12 -4.32
C LEU A 108 -2.55 17.21 -3.53
N LYS A 109 -3.86 17.07 -3.32
CA LYS A 109 -4.60 17.94 -2.39
C LYS A 109 -4.40 17.57 -0.92
N VAL A 110 -3.85 16.39 -0.65
CA VAL A 110 -3.72 15.80 0.70
C VAL A 110 -2.27 15.46 1.04
N PHE A 111 -1.45 15.18 0.02
CA PHE A 111 -0.06 14.74 0.14
C PHE A 111 0.89 15.70 -0.57
N GLU A 112 2.08 15.88 0.00
CA GLU A 112 3.18 16.59 -0.66
C GLU A 112 3.83 15.69 -1.73
N GLU A 113 4.57 16.27 -2.66
CA GLU A 113 5.18 15.53 -3.78
C GLU A 113 6.11 14.40 -3.32
N ASN A 114 6.93 14.63 -2.29
CA ASN A 114 7.80 13.59 -1.74
C ASN A 114 7.01 12.43 -1.14
N GLU A 115 5.88 12.71 -0.50
CA GLU A 115 5.00 11.69 0.05
C GLU A 115 4.33 10.88 -1.06
N VAL A 116 3.94 11.53 -2.17
CA VAL A 116 3.38 10.85 -3.35
C VAL A 116 4.39 9.87 -3.95
N VAL A 117 5.64 10.29 -4.06
CA VAL A 117 6.73 9.41 -4.53
C VAL A 117 6.92 8.23 -3.59
N ASP A 118 7.06 8.50 -2.30
CA ASP A 118 7.23 7.45 -1.29
C ASP A 118 6.05 6.48 -1.25
N LEU A 119 4.82 7.00 -1.29
CA LEU A 119 3.60 6.19 -1.35
C LEU A 119 3.59 5.28 -2.59
N THR A 120 3.99 5.81 -3.74
CA THR A 120 4.05 5.04 -4.99
C THR A 120 5.10 3.93 -4.92
N LEU A 121 6.22 4.17 -4.25
CA LEU A 121 7.29 3.18 -4.10
C LEU A 121 6.95 2.02 -3.16
N ILE A 122 5.98 2.18 -2.27
CA ILE A 122 5.53 1.11 -1.37
C ILE A 122 4.36 0.29 -1.95
N ILE A 123 3.73 0.76 -3.02
CA ILE A 123 2.67 0.06 -3.75
C ILE A 123 3.28 -0.97 -4.71
#